data_3494b29355ed2c975004db294bbf2ba9
#
_entry.id   3494b29355ed2c975004db294bbf2ba9
#
_cell.length_a   1.000
_cell.length_b   1.000
_cell.length_c   1.000
_cell.angle_alpha   90.00
_cell.angle_beta   90.00
_cell.angle_gamma   90.00
#
_symmetry.space_group_name_H-M   'P 1'
#
loop_
_entity.id
_entity.type
_entity.pdbx_description
1 polymer ?
#
loop_
_entity_poly.entity_id
_entity_poly.type
_entity_poly.pdbx_seq_one_letter_code
_entity_poly.pdbx_strand_id
1 'polypeptide(L)'
;MAKTTTKDVETLKVRSADSMIVALRNGKKITDIRNNKEQENLEFAQLVIKSENFVKSFIEKNGTKAFISERLRAGYIGEIVHADNGASYIQSVRGKPFGTVVAVKTDKNVVLGMSYMDPEDANKGHPIVGLYIALKRAIDGLESGKVKAEERYIKSRARKQIQHFEKRALAYFHPDTYSYSRGTNPVKYEDYE
;
A
#
# COMPACT_ATOMS: atom_id res chain seq x y z
N MET A 1 -5.23 25.91 -47.29
CA MET A 1 -6.24 25.10 -46.62
C MET A 1 -5.51 24.01 -45.84
N ALA A 2 -5.37 24.19 -44.54
CA ALA A 2 -4.68 23.24 -43.66
C ALA A 2 -5.70 22.16 -43.24
N LYS A 3 -5.36 20.88 -43.52
CA LYS A 3 -6.14 19.73 -43.06
C LYS A 3 -5.83 19.52 -41.56
N THR A 4 -6.80 19.84 -40.73
CA THR A 4 -6.79 19.49 -39.31
C THR A 4 -6.94 17.97 -39.21
N THR A 5 -5.87 17.27 -38.88
CA THR A 5 -5.88 15.84 -38.56
C THR A 5 -6.60 15.70 -37.22
N THR A 6 -7.83 15.28 -37.24
CA THR A 6 -8.56 14.75 -36.08
C THR A 6 -7.79 13.52 -35.61
N LYS A 7 -7.10 13.62 -34.46
CA LYS A 7 -6.56 12.45 -33.76
C LYS A 7 -7.78 11.60 -33.41
N ASP A 8 -7.84 10.40 -33.99
CA ASP A 8 -8.80 9.37 -33.59
C ASP A 8 -8.70 9.12 -32.10
N VAL A 9 -9.72 9.53 -31.37
CA VAL A 9 -9.89 9.19 -29.97
C VAL A 9 -10.30 7.73 -29.95
N GLU A 10 -9.33 6.85 -29.79
CA GLU A 10 -9.55 5.41 -29.64
C GLU A 10 -10.43 5.21 -28.40
N THR A 11 -11.71 4.97 -28.63
CA THR A 11 -12.69 4.70 -27.55
C THR A 11 -12.39 3.32 -27.00
N LEU A 12 -11.54 3.27 -25.98
CA LEU A 12 -11.28 2.05 -25.22
C LEU A 12 -12.58 1.60 -24.54
N LYS A 13 -13.03 0.38 -24.85
CA LYS A 13 -14.09 -0.31 -24.10
C LYS A 13 -13.53 -0.73 -22.73
N VAL A 14 -13.30 0.23 -21.86
CA VAL A 14 -12.67 0.04 -20.56
C VAL A 14 -13.76 -0.23 -19.54
N ARG A 15 -13.83 -1.45 -19.01
CA ARG A 15 -14.92 -1.88 -18.08
C ARG A 15 -14.46 -2.20 -16.67
N SER A 16 -13.20 -2.49 -16.43
CA SER A 16 -12.66 -2.81 -15.11
C SER A 16 -11.76 -1.72 -14.59
N ALA A 17 -11.63 -1.64 -13.25
CA ALA A 17 -10.73 -0.69 -12.60
C ALA A 17 -9.28 -0.86 -13.09
N ASP A 18 -8.80 -2.10 -13.27
CA ASP A 18 -7.42 -2.38 -13.72
C ASP A 18 -7.15 -1.84 -15.11
N SER A 19 -8.09 -2.01 -16.06
CA SER A 19 -7.94 -1.45 -17.40
C SER A 19 -7.99 0.08 -17.39
N MET A 20 -8.74 0.69 -16.48
CA MET A 20 -8.76 2.15 -16.28
C MET A 20 -7.45 2.65 -15.70
N ILE A 21 -6.86 1.95 -14.74
CA ILE A 21 -5.53 2.26 -14.20
C ILE A 21 -4.48 2.26 -15.32
N VAL A 22 -4.46 1.20 -16.13
CA VAL A 22 -3.52 1.10 -17.27
C VAL A 22 -3.73 2.25 -18.26
N ALA A 23 -4.98 2.59 -18.59
CA ALA A 23 -5.28 3.69 -19.49
C ALA A 23 -4.81 5.05 -18.94
N LEU A 24 -5.07 5.32 -17.67
CA LEU A 24 -4.66 6.55 -17.01
C LEU A 24 -3.12 6.67 -16.89
N ARG A 25 -2.41 5.57 -16.59
CA ARG A 25 -0.94 5.53 -16.61
C ARG A 25 -0.36 5.91 -17.97
N ASN A 26 -1.05 5.52 -19.04
CA ASN A 26 -0.67 5.85 -20.41
C ASN A 26 -1.16 7.24 -20.86
N GLY A 27 -1.64 8.08 -19.96
CA GLY A 27 -2.12 9.45 -20.26
C GLY A 27 -3.43 9.52 -21.03
N LYS A 28 -4.18 8.40 -21.16
CA LYS A 28 -5.47 8.39 -21.86
C LYS A 28 -6.54 8.99 -20.95
N LYS A 29 -7.43 9.81 -21.56
CA LYS A 29 -8.63 10.32 -20.87
C LYS A 29 -9.77 9.33 -21.03
N ILE A 30 -10.49 9.05 -19.95
CA ILE A 30 -11.67 8.19 -19.93
C ILE A 30 -12.88 9.10 -19.85
N THR A 31 -13.69 9.13 -20.91
CA THR A 31 -14.84 10.06 -21.05
C THR A 31 -16.18 9.35 -21.22
N ASP A 32 -16.19 8.08 -21.62
CA ASP A 32 -17.41 7.31 -21.87
C ASP A 32 -17.75 6.43 -20.66
N ILE A 33 -18.38 7.02 -19.64
CA ILE A 33 -18.87 6.32 -18.44
C ILE A 33 -20.36 6.02 -18.63
N ARG A 34 -20.74 4.74 -18.51
CA ARG A 34 -22.07 4.25 -18.86
C ARG A 34 -22.98 3.97 -17.68
N ASN A 35 -22.38 3.72 -16.51
CA ASN A 35 -23.13 3.34 -15.31
C ASN A 35 -22.34 3.67 -14.03
N ASN A 36 -23.02 3.61 -12.89
CA ASN A 36 -22.43 3.92 -11.58
C ASN A 36 -21.21 3.04 -11.25
N LYS A 37 -21.20 1.77 -11.65
CA LYS A 37 -20.08 0.88 -11.39
C LYS A 37 -18.83 1.28 -12.17
N GLU A 38 -18.99 1.76 -13.41
CA GLU A 38 -17.86 2.30 -14.18
C GLU A 38 -17.36 3.61 -13.58
N GLN A 39 -18.25 4.44 -13.04
CA GLN A 39 -17.88 5.65 -12.31
C GLN A 39 -17.06 5.31 -11.05
N GLU A 40 -17.49 4.35 -10.24
CA GLU A 40 -16.75 3.88 -9.07
C GLU A 40 -15.37 3.32 -9.45
N ASN A 41 -15.30 2.55 -10.54
CA ASN A 41 -14.05 2.03 -11.06
C ASN A 41 -13.09 3.14 -11.51
N LEU A 42 -13.62 4.21 -12.14
CA LEU A 42 -12.83 5.36 -12.55
C LEU A 42 -12.29 6.13 -11.35
N GLU A 43 -13.12 6.40 -10.35
CA GLU A 43 -12.72 7.06 -9.11
C GLU A 43 -11.63 6.28 -8.39
N PHE A 44 -11.79 4.97 -8.32
CA PHE A 44 -10.76 4.09 -7.75
C PHE A 44 -9.46 4.13 -8.57
N ALA A 45 -9.53 4.05 -9.89
CA ALA A 45 -8.35 4.13 -10.75
C ALA A 45 -7.63 5.49 -10.60
N GLN A 46 -8.38 6.59 -10.53
CA GLN A 46 -7.82 7.92 -10.26
C GLN A 46 -7.14 7.99 -8.89
N LEU A 47 -7.73 7.35 -7.86
CA LEU A 47 -7.12 7.26 -6.54
C LEU A 47 -5.80 6.49 -6.58
N VAL A 48 -5.71 5.39 -7.34
CA VAL A 48 -4.47 4.63 -7.52
C VAL A 48 -3.39 5.50 -8.16
N ILE A 49 -3.70 6.19 -9.28
CA ILE A 49 -2.75 7.07 -9.96
C ILE A 49 -2.29 8.23 -9.06
N LYS A 50 -3.22 8.84 -8.32
CA LYS A 50 -2.90 9.87 -7.33
C LYS A 50 -1.94 9.35 -6.26
N SER A 51 -2.17 8.13 -5.80
CA SER A 51 -1.35 7.48 -4.78
C SER A 51 0.07 7.20 -5.28
N GLU A 52 0.20 6.68 -6.50
CA GLU A 52 1.50 6.46 -7.16
C GLU A 52 2.29 7.76 -7.30
N ASN A 53 1.66 8.79 -7.84
CA ASN A 53 2.29 10.08 -8.04
C ASN A 53 2.75 10.72 -6.72
N PHE A 54 1.92 10.62 -5.67
CA PHE A 54 2.29 11.12 -4.35
C PHE A 54 3.52 10.40 -3.79
N VAL A 55 3.52 9.07 -3.82
CA VAL A 55 4.65 8.28 -3.28
C VAL A 55 5.92 8.53 -4.09
N LYS A 56 5.83 8.59 -5.42
CA LYS A 56 6.96 8.93 -6.29
C LYS A 56 7.53 10.32 -5.98
N SER A 57 6.68 11.33 -5.91
CA SER A 57 7.11 12.70 -5.56
C SER A 57 7.73 12.78 -4.17
N PHE A 58 7.23 12.00 -3.20
CA PHE A 58 7.83 11.94 -1.87
C PHE A 58 9.24 11.34 -1.92
N ILE A 59 9.44 10.25 -2.69
CA ILE A 59 10.75 9.61 -2.88
C ILE A 59 11.71 10.55 -3.61
N GLU A 60 11.28 11.22 -4.67
CA GLU A 60 12.08 12.19 -5.43
C GLU A 60 12.57 13.32 -4.54
N LYS A 61 11.71 13.82 -3.66
CA LYS A 61 12.04 14.93 -2.75
C LYS A 61 12.96 14.51 -1.60
N ASN A 62 12.76 13.32 -1.03
CA ASN A 62 13.37 12.93 0.25
C ASN A 62 14.38 11.77 0.09
N GLY A 63 14.47 11.17 -1.09
CA GLY A 63 15.33 10.04 -1.40
C GLY A 63 14.64 8.68 -1.14
N THR A 64 15.17 7.64 -1.75
CA THR A 64 14.63 6.27 -1.69
C THR A 64 14.65 5.65 -0.28
N LYS A 65 15.48 6.16 0.62
CA LYS A 65 15.60 5.69 2.01
C LYS A 65 14.78 6.53 3.00
N ALA A 66 13.90 7.42 2.53
CA ALA A 66 13.15 8.32 3.40
C ALA A 66 12.09 7.61 4.25
N PHE A 67 11.61 6.48 3.79
CA PHE A 67 10.67 5.65 4.56
C PHE A 67 10.87 4.17 4.26
N ILE A 68 10.34 3.33 5.14
CA ILE A 68 10.15 1.89 4.93
C ILE A 68 8.72 1.52 5.27
N SER A 69 8.24 0.41 4.72
CA SER A 69 6.86 -0.03 4.95
C SER A 69 6.78 -1.54 5.15
N GLU A 70 5.66 -1.98 5.71
CA GLU A 70 5.32 -3.39 5.84
C GLU A 70 3.81 -3.58 5.69
N ARG A 71 3.41 -4.65 5.01
CA ARG A 71 1.99 -5.02 4.90
C ARG A 71 1.55 -5.76 6.15
N LEU A 72 0.52 -5.23 6.80
CA LEU A 72 -0.09 -5.84 7.99
C LEU A 72 -0.98 -7.02 7.56
N ARG A 73 -0.81 -8.16 8.25
CA ARG A 73 -1.52 -9.40 7.95
C ARG A 73 -2.22 -9.95 9.18
N ALA A 74 -3.39 -10.53 8.99
CA ALA A 74 -4.24 -11.06 10.09
C ALA A 74 -3.65 -12.30 10.82
N GLY A 75 -2.45 -12.73 10.48
CA GLY A 75 -1.79 -13.90 11.02
C GLY A 75 -1.73 -15.05 10.02
N TYR A 76 -1.48 -16.27 10.53
CA TYR A 76 -1.46 -17.46 9.71
C TYR A 76 -2.86 -18.09 9.68
N ILE A 77 -3.30 -18.49 8.50
CA ILE A 77 -4.51 -19.28 8.26
C ILE A 77 -4.06 -20.69 7.92
N GLY A 78 -4.64 -21.70 8.57
CA GLY A 78 -4.38 -23.09 8.21
C GLY A 78 -5.18 -23.45 6.96
N GLU A 79 -4.52 -23.87 5.90
CA GLU A 79 -5.13 -24.46 4.71
C GLU A 79 -4.89 -25.97 4.71
N ILE A 80 -5.93 -26.76 4.41
CA ILE A 80 -5.77 -28.20 4.24
C ILE A 80 -5.22 -28.43 2.84
N VAL A 81 -4.04 -29.02 2.79
CA VAL A 81 -3.38 -29.41 1.54
C VAL A 81 -3.46 -30.93 1.40
N HIS A 82 -3.89 -31.39 0.24
CA HIS A 82 -3.90 -32.80 -0.13
C HIS A 82 -2.65 -33.11 -0.95
N ALA A 83 -1.82 -34.00 -0.43
CA ALA A 83 -0.63 -34.45 -1.14
C ALA A 83 -1.00 -35.58 -2.15
N ASP A 84 -0.16 -35.76 -3.17
CA ASP A 84 -0.36 -36.76 -4.22
C ASP A 84 -0.42 -38.20 -3.69
N ASN A 85 0.13 -38.45 -2.51
CA ASN A 85 0.09 -39.73 -1.82
C ASN A 85 -1.22 -39.96 -1.01
N GLY A 86 -2.20 -39.07 -1.12
CA GLY A 86 -3.47 -39.12 -0.41
C GLY A 86 -3.44 -38.62 1.03
N ALA A 87 -2.27 -38.20 1.55
CA ALA A 87 -2.18 -37.60 2.88
C ALA A 87 -2.71 -36.16 2.86
N SER A 88 -3.38 -35.77 3.95
CA SER A 88 -3.80 -34.38 4.14
C SER A 88 -3.05 -33.78 5.32
N TYR A 89 -2.54 -32.57 5.16
CA TYR A 89 -1.87 -31.84 6.24
C TYR A 89 -2.32 -30.36 6.24
N ILE A 90 -2.17 -29.71 7.38
CA ILE A 90 -2.49 -28.29 7.52
C ILE A 90 -1.22 -27.50 7.21
N GLN A 91 -1.27 -26.74 6.12
CA GLN A 91 -0.23 -25.78 5.79
C GLN A 91 -0.60 -24.41 6.36
N SER A 92 0.30 -23.83 7.14
CA SER A 92 0.14 -22.46 7.63
C SER A 92 0.46 -21.45 6.53
N VAL A 93 -0.53 -20.72 6.07
CA VAL A 93 -0.39 -19.67 5.06
C VAL A 93 -0.54 -18.30 5.73
N ARG A 94 0.30 -17.34 5.32
CA ARG A 94 0.13 -15.96 5.80
C ARG A 94 -1.23 -15.44 5.39
N GLY A 95 -1.98 -14.91 6.35
CA GLY A 95 -3.27 -14.27 6.08
C GLY A 95 -3.17 -13.13 5.09
N LYS A 96 -4.28 -12.82 4.43
CA LYS A 96 -4.35 -11.71 3.47
C LYS A 96 -3.95 -10.39 4.16
N PRO A 97 -3.24 -9.50 3.45
CA PRO A 97 -2.96 -8.17 3.97
C PRO A 97 -4.25 -7.40 4.20
N PHE A 98 -4.36 -6.75 5.35
CA PHE A 98 -5.50 -5.90 5.69
C PHE A 98 -5.08 -4.44 5.98
N GLY A 99 -3.81 -4.13 5.82
CA GLY A 99 -3.30 -2.79 6.03
C GLY A 99 -1.84 -2.66 5.67
N THR A 100 -1.33 -1.44 5.85
CA THR A 100 0.07 -1.09 5.63
C THR A 100 0.52 -0.23 6.82
N VAL A 101 1.73 -0.48 7.32
CA VAL A 101 2.43 0.39 8.26
C VAL A 101 3.63 0.99 7.55
N VAL A 102 3.87 2.27 7.80
CA VAL A 102 5.01 3.04 7.27
C VAL A 102 5.78 3.63 8.44
N ALA A 103 7.11 3.65 8.34
CA ALA A 103 7.97 4.39 9.23
C ALA A 103 8.73 5.43 8.41
N VAL A 104 8.66 6.69 8.82
CA VAL A 104 9.41 7.81 8.25
C VAL A 104 10.49 8.23 9.26
N LYS A 105 11.70 8.43 8.75
CA LYS A 105 12.85 8.85 9.57
C LYS A 105 12.66 10.27 10.11
N THR A 106 13.02 10.46 11.37
CA THR A 106 13.27 11.78 11.98
C THR A 106 14.73 11.85 12.46
N ASP A 107 15.16 12.99 12.99
CA ASP A 107 16.53 13.15 13.48
C ASP A 107 16.87 12.16 14.61
N LYS A 108 15.91 11.82 15.46
CA LYS A 108 16.14 10.99 16.66
C LYS A 108 15.33 9.71 16.69
N ASN A 109 14.21 9.67 15.97
CA ASN A 109 13.23 8.58 16.04
C ASN A 109 12.66 8.25 14.65
N VAL A 110 11.61 7.45 14.66
CA VAL A 110 10.76 7.22 13.50
C VAL A 110 9.33 7.59 13.85
N VAL A 111 8.58 8.09 12.87
CA VAL A 111 7.14 8.31 12.99
C VAL A 111 6.42 7.25 12.19
N LEU A 112 5.43 6.63 12.81
CA LEU A 112 4.63 5.58 12.21
C LEU A 112 3.32 6.15 11.65
N GLY A 113 2.98 5.74 10.44
CA GLY A 113 1.66 5.92 9.86
C GLY A 113 1.08 4.58 9.46
N MET A 114 -0.25 4.45 9.53
CA MET A 114 -0.92 3.19 9.27
C MET A 114 -2.18 3.38 8.45
N SER A 115 -2.44 2.42 7.57
CA SER A 115 -3.72 2.27 6.88
C SER A 115 -4.31 0.91 7.20
N TYR A 116 -5.61 0.86 7.25
CA TYR A 116 -6.37 -0.39 7.42
C TYR A 116 -7.44 -0.48 6.35
N MET A 117 -7.70 -1.70 5.96
CA MET A 117 -8.79 -2.06 5.07
C MET A 117 -9.62 -3.11 5.77
N ASP A 118 -10.93 -3.05 5.62
CA ASP A 118 -11.79 -4.11 6.11
C ASP A 118 -11.38 -5.45 5.44
N PRO A 119 -11.29 -6.56 6.18
CA PRO A 119 -11.01 -7.86 5.60
C PRO A 119 -11.97 -8.26 4.47
N GLU A 120 -13.21 -7.79 4.51
CA GLU A 120 -14.21 -8.01 3.45
C GLU A 120 -13.85 -7.28 2.16
N ASP A 121 -13.17 -6.15 2.24
CA ASP A 121 -12.70 -5.35 1.09
C ASP A 121 -11.28 -5.73 0.62
N ALA A 122 -10.65 -6.72 1.27
CA ALA A 122 -9.26 -7.10 0.99
C ALA A 122 -8.99 -7.51 -0.48
N ASN A 123 -10.03 -7.90 -1.21
CA ASN A 123 -9.94 -8.24 -2.63
C ASN A 123 -10.16 -7.03 -3.56
N LYS A 124 -10.62 -5.89 -3.02
CA LYS A 124 -10.94 -4.68 -3.79
C LYS A 124 -9.87 -3.57 -3.59
N GLY A 125 -9.00 -3.71 -2.60
CA GLY A 125 -8.01 -2.71 -2.28
C GLY A 125 -6.74 -2.83 -3.12
N HIS A 126 -6.20 -1.69 -3.53
CA HIS A 126 -4.89 -1.63 -4.20
C HIS A 126 -3.78 -1.36 -3.17
N PRO A 127 -2.64 -2.10 -3.21
CA PRO A 127 -1.56 -1.95 -2.23
C PRO A 127 -1.02 -0.52 -2.13
N ILE A 128 -0.86 0.17 -3.26
CA ILE A 128 -0.32 1.52 -3.30
C ILE A 128 -1.23 2.55 -2.61
N VAL A 129 -2.53 2.35 -2.62
CA VAL A 129 -3.48 3.22 -1.90
C VAL A 129 -3.29 3.08 -0.39
N GLY A 130 -3.11 1.86 0.09
CA GLY A 130 -2.77 1.60 1.50
C GLY A 130 -1.45 2.26 1.89
N LEU A 131 -0.43 2.15 1.03
CA LEU A 131 0.86 2.80 1.24
C LEU A 131 0.73 4.33 1.28
N TYR A 132 0.01 4.92 0.33
CA TYR A 132 -0.25 6.36 0.26
C TYR A 132 -0.91 6.88 1.54
N ILE A 133 -1.98 6.22 2.01
CA ILE A 133 -2.70 6.64 3.22
C ILE A 133 -1.79 6.54 4.45
N ALA A 134 -1.03 5.45 4.58
CA ALA A 134 -0.11 5.26 5.70
C ALA A 134 1.00 6.31 5.69
N LEU A 135 1.62 6.56 4.53
CA LEU A 135 2.67 7.55 4.38
C LEU A 135 2.16 8.97 4.67
N LYS A 136 0.99 9.33 4.15
CA LYS A 136 0.37 10.62 4.45
C LYS A 136 0.12 10.81 5.94
N ARG A 137 -0.41 9.80 6.62
CA ARG A 137 -0.63 9.85 8.08
C ARG A 137 0.67 9.99 8.88
N ALA A 138 1.76 9.35 8.42
CA ALA A 138 3.08 9.53 9.04
C ALA A 138 3.57 10.99 8.87
N ILE A 139 3.42 11.57 7.68
CA ILE A 139 3.81 12.95 7.40
C ILE A 139 2.97 13.93 8.20
N ASP A 140 1.65 13.77 8.21
CA ASP A 140 0.72 14.59 9.02
C ASP A 140 1.05 14.49 10.52
N GLY A 141 1.49 13.32 10.98
CA GLY A 141 1.98 13.09 12.34
C GLY A 141 3.26 13.86 12.66
N LEU A 142 4.20 13.95 11.72
CA LEU A 142 5.42 14.76 11.85
C LEU A 142 5.09 16.24 11.98
N GLU A 143 4.20 16.76 11.13
CA GLU A 143 3.84 18.18 11.09
C GLU A 143 3.05 18.61 12.34
N SER A 144 2.17 17.74 12.86
CA SER A 144 1.32 18.05 14.01
C SER A 144 1.96 17.76 15.36
N GLY A 145 3.14 17.12 15.40
CA GLY A 145 3.78 16.65 16.63
C GLY A 145 2.94 15.58 17.39
N LYS A 146 1.85 15.13 16.80
CA LYS A 146 0.93 14.16 17.39
C LYS A 146 1.07 12.85 16.63
N VAL A 147 1.84 11.91 17.17
CA VAL A 147 1.76 10.51 16.76
C VAL A 147 0.36 10.01 17.14
N LYS A 148 -0.62 10.23 16.29
CA LYS A 148 -1.91 9.58 16.40
C LYS A 148 -1.76 8.14 15.89
N ALA A 149 -1.16 7.29 16.68
CA ALA A 149 -1.51 5.89 16.59
C ALA A 149 -2.99 5.82 17.00
N GLU A 150 -3.90 5.64 16.06
CA GLU A 150 -5.27 5.26 16.35
C GLU A 150 -5.24 3.84 16.92
N GLU A 151 -4.79 3.71 18.15
CA GLU A 151 -4.66 2.45 18.88
C GLU A 151 -5.99 1.72 19.07
N ARG A 152 -7.11 2.41 18.86
CA ARG A 152 -8.45 1.91 19.18
C ARG A 152 -8.93 0.72 18.34
N TYR A 153 -8.32 0.50 17.16
CA TYR A 153 -8.76 -0.55 16.24
C TYR A 153 -7.69 -1.62 15.93
N ILE A 154 -6.53 -1.53 16.57
CA ILE A 154 -5.49 -2.53 16.34
C ILE A 154 -5.85 -3.82 17.06
N LYS A 155 -6.32 -4.81 16.32
CA LYS A 155 -6.44 -6.20 16.83
C LYS A 155 -5.10 -6.61 17.44
N SER A 156 -5.11 -7.34 18.57
CA SER A 156 -3.91 -7.69 19.37
C SER A 156 -2.75 -8.26 18.52
N ARG A 157 -3.06 -8.97 17.44
CA ARG A 157 -2.07 -9.54 16.50
C ARG A 157 -1.35 -8.47 15.68
N ALA A 158 -2.05 -7.45 15.21
CA ALA A 158 -1.45 -6.33 14.48
C ALA A 158 -0.54 -5.49 15.40
N ARG A 159 -0.90 -5.33 16.67
CA ARG A 159 -0.09 -4.60 17.65
C ARG A 159 1.33 -5.19 17.75
N LYS A 160 1.46 -6.51 17.87
CA LYS A 160 2.77 -7.16 17.91
C LYS A 160 3.57 -6.95 16.62
N GLN A 161 2.91 -7.07 15.46
CA GLN A 161 3.55 -6.85 14.17
C GLN A 161 4.05 -5.41 14.04
N ILE A 162 3.24 -4.42 14.43
CA ILE A 162 3.61 -3.00 14.43
C ILE A 162 4.77 -2.72 15.38
N GLN A 163 4.77 -3.26 16.61
CA GLN A 163 5.88 -3.12 17.55
C GLN A 163 7.19 -3.72 17.00
N HIS A 164 7.11 -4.87 16.32
CA HIS A 164 8.29 -5.46 15.68
C HIS A 164 8.76 -4.61 14.49
N PHE A 165 7.83 -4.08 13.71
CA PHE A 165 8.15 -3.19 12.60
C PHE A 165 8.83 -1.90 13.10
N GLU A 166 8.31 -1.27 14.16
CA GLU A 166 8.90 -0.08 14.77
C GLU A 166 10.35 -0.32 15.20
N LYS A 167 10.63 -1.42 15.90
CA LYS A 167 12.00 -1.79 16.31
C LYS A 167 12.93 -1.98 15.12
N ARG A 168 12.45 -2.61 14.04
CA ARG A 168 13.22 -2.77 12.81
C ARG A 168 13.46 -1.44 12.12
N ALA A 169 12.46 -0.55 12.10
CA ALA A 169 12.57 0.77 11.54
C ALA A 169 13.60 1.63 12.28
N LEU A 170 13.58 1.59 13.61
CA LEU A 170 14.60 2.26 14.43
C LEU A 170 16.01 1.76 14.11
N ALA A 171 16.21 0.44 14.06
CA ALA A 171 17.51 -0.14 13.71
C ALA A 171 17.92 0.14 12.25
N TYR A 172 16.96 0.22 11.33
CA TYR A 172 17.24 0.54 9.93
C TYR A 172 17.69 2.00 9.73
N PHE A 173 17.01 2.94 10.39
CA PHE A 173 17.29 4.36 10.24
C PHE A 173 18.39 4.90 11.15
N HIS A 174 18.59 4.26 12.30
CA HIS A 174 19.54 4.66 13.34
C HIS A 174 20.37 3.44 13.82
N PRO A 175 21.15 2.82 12.92
CA PRO A 175 21.89 1.58 13.23
C PRO A 175 22.94 1.77 14.33
N ASP A 176 23.46 2.98 14.50
CA ASP A 176 24.44 3.30 15.55
C ASP A 176 23.84 3.34 16.96
N THR A 177 22.51 3.50 17.05
CA THR A 177 21.81 3.64 18.33
C THR A 177 20.97 2.41 18.66
N TYR A 178 20.42 1.76 17.65
CA TYR A 178 19.49 0.65 17.81
C TYR A 178 19.98 -0.60 17.06
N SER A 179 19.84 -1.75 17.69
CA SER A 179 20.07 -3.04 17.06
C SER A 179 18.81 -3.90 17.09
N TYR A 180 18.56 -4.65 16.02
CA TYR A 180 17.47 -5.60 15.95
C TYR A 180 17.94 -6.90 15.29
N SER A 181 18.01 -7.97 16.09
CA SER A 181 18.60 -9.24 15.66
C SER A 181 17.63 -10.21 14.99
N ARG A 182 16.35 -9.90 14.94
CA ARG A 182 15.32 -10.81 14.41
C ARG A 182 14.46 -10.16 13.33
N GLY A 183 14.31 -10.87 12.22
CA GLY A 183 13.28 -10.62 11.24
C GLY A 183 13.82 -10.32 9.84
N THR A 184 12.96 -10.53 8.86
CA THR A 184 13.16 -10.08 7.47
C THR A 184 13.19 -8.56 7.43
N ASN A 185 13.95 -8.01 6.50
CA ASN A 185 13.91 -6.57 6.23
C ASN A 185 12.48 -6.10 5.97
N PRO A 186 12.11 -4.89 6.41
CA PRO A 186 10.83 -4.31 6.04
C PRO A 186 10.69 -4.25 4.52
N VAL A 187 9.46 -4.44 4.05
CA VAL A 187 9.08 -4.31 2.65
C VAL A 187 9.33 -2.86 2.21
N LYS A 188 9.98 -2.68 1.07
CA LYS A 188 10.29 -1.37 0.51
C LYS A 188 9.24 -0.99 -0.55
N TYR A 189 9.33 0.25 -1.05
CA TYR A 189 8.41 0.74 -2.07
C TYR A 189 8.39 -0.12 -3.33
N GLU A 190 9.55 -0.62 -3.76
CA GLU A 190 9.70 -1.48 -4.93
C GLU A 190 8.81 -2.73 -4.90
N ASP A 191 8.40 -3.16 -3.70
CA ASP A 191 7.50 -4.31 -3.52
C ASP A 191 6.02 -3.98 -3.79
N TYR A 192 5.69 -2.72 -4.11
CA TYR A 192 4.33 -2.25 -4.45
C TYR A 192 4.17 -1.92 -5.94
N GLU A 193 5.25 -1.94 -6.72
CA GLU A 193 5.24 -1.78 -8.17
C GLU A 193 4.84 -3.11 -8.83
#